data_0cc976b86557379ea47bcaee245601d0
#
_entry.id   0cc976b86557379ea47bcaee245601d0
#
_cell.length_a   1.000
_cell.length_b   1.000
_cell.length_c   1.000
_cell.angle_alpha   90.00
_cell.angle_beta   90.00
_cell.angle_gamma   90.00
#
_symmetry.space_group_name_H-M   'P 1'
#
loop_
_entity.id
_entity.type
_entity.pdbx_description
1 polymer ?
#
loop_
_entity_poly.entity_id
_entity_poly.type
_entity_poly.pdbx_seq_one_letter_code
_entity_poly.pdbx_strand_id
1 'polypeptide(L)'
;MKTRITLAALLLAFSGAASARPAAPATPAVPSDAAVQAAKHAVNAYRDDVVDTLAKLVSYNTVADKDLPPERNPQHIGFKNFLKGEAARLGLDFADEGAVVVIGLGAADAPEKIGMIAHGDVQPVDPAKWKKSPFELDRTSEPGKLLARGAEDDKGPIATALYAMKALKDLQLPLSKRIELYVYMAEESDWGPLEQFVKTHTLPQLNITLDAEYPAVIAEKGYGTVSVTFPIVAEPPPEQPFIAHFGGGFFGSQIPEDAQATLANVSPALEAQLKQRAARQAGMQYTFDRKGDSLAVTAKGLSAHSSKPEDGVNAVSMLADLLALRTWPDTRAGALVNFLNEMVGTGWYGEKFGSIAYRDAFMGPMTFAPTVIKQTAQGPQLSINIRRPQGKTGQQLSNEINAALAQWQGAHQLQLLDTKVLVTDPWIQQDAPQLPVLMKVFSYFSGVKDPKPLAIGGGTNSRLFPRAVSFGPAMPHTVYTGHSEHEFITLKQLLLNLEMYTAVLAELAQ
;
A
#
# COMPACT_ATOMS: atom_id res chain seq x y z
N MET A 1 40.92 -75.56 -28.96
CA MET A 1 40.55 -74.84 -27.69
C MET A 1 39.21 -74.20 -27.90
N LYS A 2 38.18 -74.74 -27.27
CA LYS A 2 36.78 -74.25 -27.42
C LYS A 2 36.44 -73.43 -26.20
N THR A 3 36.21 -72.11 -26.38
CA THR A 3 35.78 -71.18 -25.31
C THR A 3 34.26 -71.16 -25.28
N ARG A 4 33.67 -71.52 -24.16
CA ARG A 4 32.22 -71.43 -23.89
C ARG A 4 31.88 -70.05 -23.41
N ILE A 5 30.92 -69.40 -24.07
CA ILE A 5 30.31 -68.13 -23.65
C ILE A 5 29.02 -68.48 -22.87
N THR A 6 28.99 -68.10 -21.61
CA THR A 6 27.81 -68.29 -20.72
C THR A 6 26.95 -67.04 -20.84
N LEU A 7 25.70 -67.20 -21.28
CA LEU A 7 24.70 -66.11 -21.40
C LEU A 7 24.01 -65.97 -20.03
N ALA A 8 24.18 -64.81 -19.37
CA ALA A 8 23.45 -64.49 -18.13
C ALA A 8 22.16 -63.74 -18.53
N ALA A 9 21.01 -64.32 -18.21
CA ALA A 9 19.71 -63.70 -18.39
C ALA A 9 19.43 -62.72 -17.28
N LEU A 10 19.26 -61.42 -17.64
CA LEU A 10 18.87 -60.36 -16.73
C LEU A 10 17.34 -60.29 -16.65
N LEU A 11 16.73 -60.68 -15.58
CA LEU A 11 15.29 -60.48 -15.29
C LEU A 11 15.07 -59.02 -14.86
N LEU A 12 14.46 -58.22 -15.71
CA LEU A 12 13.94 -56.90 -15.38
C LEU A 12 12.59 -57.05 -14.69
N ALA A 13 12.56 -56.77 -13.40
CA ALA A 13 11.33 -56.64 -12.63
C ALA A 13 10.73 -55.26 -12.94
N PHE A 14 9.62 -55.24 -13.65
CA PHE A 14 8.77 -54.03 -13.82
C PHE A 14 8.00 -53.85 -12.50
N SER A 15 8.46 -52.91 -11.64
CA SER A 15 7.64 -52.37 -10.56
C SER A 15 6.64 -51.39 -11.14
N GLY A 16 5.36 -51.78 -11.20
CA GLY A 16 4.27 -50.89 -11.61
C GLY A 16 4.13 -49.77 -10.60
N ALA A 17 4.51 -48.54 -11.02
CA ALA A 17 4.13 -47.32 -10.32
C ALA A 17 2.63 -47.14 -10.45
N ALA A 18 1.90 -47.36 -9.36
CA ALA A 18 0.50 -46.97 -9.26
C ALA A 18 0.42 -45.45 -9.43
N SER A 19 -0.08 -45.00 -10.57
CA SER A 19 -0.42 -43.59 -10.80
C SER A 19 -1.51 -43.20 -9.79
N ALA A 20 -1.14 -42.43 -8.78
CA ALA A 20 -2.10 -41.79 -7.91
C ALA A 20 -3.01 -40.90 -8.77
N ARG A 21 -4.28 -41.24 -8.82
CA ARG A 21 -5.32 -40.40 -9.43
C ARG A 21 -5.26 -39.03 -8.75
N PRO A 22 -5.22 -37.91 -9.50
CA PRO A 22 -5.33 -36.61 -8.86
C PRO A 22 -6.63 -36.59 -8.05
N ALA A 23 -6.54 -36.24 -6.78
CA ALA A 23 -7.72 -36.04 -5.93
C ALA A 23 -8.64 -35.04 -6.63
N ALA A 24 -9.92 -35.36 -6.73
CA ALA A 24 -10.93 -34.43 -7.22
C ALA A 24 -10.82 -33.14 -6.40
N PRO A 25 -10.95 -31.94 -7.00
CA PRO A 25 -10.94 -30.70 -6.24
C PRO A 25 -11.98 -30.80 -5.14
N ALA A 26 -11.55 -30.67 -3.89
CA ALA A 26 -12.44 -30.65 -2.75
C ALA A 26 -13.46 -29.53 -2.98
N THR A 27 -14.75 -29.84 -2.92
CA THR A 27 -15.82 -28.85 -2.94
C THR A 27 -15.50 -27.82 -1.86
N PRO A 28 -15.50 -26.49 -2.13
CA PRO A 28 -15.21 -25.49 -1.10
C PRO A 28 -16.15 -25.72 0.07
N ALA A 29 -15.61 -26.02 1.26
CA ALA A 29 -16.44 -26.15 2.44
C ALA A 29 -17.13 -24.80 2.69
N VAL A 30 -18.47 -24.81 2.84
CA VAL A 30 -19.20 -23.58 3.19
C VAL A 30 -18.95 -23.23 4.67
N PRO A 31 -19.08 -21.95 5.07
CA PRO A 31 -19.06 -21.58 6.48
C PRO A 31 -20.17 -22.28 7.26
N SER A 32 -19.98 -22.46 8.57
CA SER A 32 -21.01 -23.03 9.45
C SER A 32 -22.30 -22.19 9.44
N ASP A 33 -23.43 -22.82 9.68
CA ASP A 33 -24.70 -22.10 9.78
C ASP A 33 -24.65 -21.01 10.85
N ALA A 34 -23.96 -21.27 11.97
CA ALA A 34 -23.75 -20.28 13.03
C ALA A 34 -22.98 -19.04 12.53
N ALA A 35 -21.91 -19.24 11.76
CA ALA A 35 -21.14 -18.13 11.17
C ALA A 35 -21.97 -17.33 10.16
N VAL A 36 -22.75 -18.00 9.31
CA VAL A 36 -23.64 -17.34 8.33
C VAL A 36 -24.74 -16.55 9.04
N GLN A 37 -25.36 -17.11 10.10
CA GLN A 37 -26.39 -16.42 10.87
C GLN A 37 -25.79 -15.20 11.60
N ALA A 38 -24.61 -15.32 12.19
CA ALA A 38 -23.92 -14.21 12.84
C ALA A 38 -23.62 -13.07 11.87
N ALA A 39 -23.11 -13.38 10.68
CA ALA A 39 -22.86 -12.39 9.63
C ALA A 39 -24.14 -11.64 9.20
N LYS A 40 -25.23 -12.37 8.96
CA LYS A 40 -26.53 -11.77 8.65
C LYS A 40 -27.07 -10.91 9.79
N HIS A 41 -26.94 -11.37 11.03
CA HIS A 41 -27.32 -10.58 12.21
C HIS A 41 -26.54 -9.28 12.27
N ALA A 42 -25.21 -9.32 12.09
CA ALA A 42 -24.35 -8.15 12.13
C ALA A 42 -24.83 -7.04 11.18
N VAL A 43 -25.08 -7.38 9.91
CA VAL A 43 -25.55 -6.39 8.92
C VAL A 43 -26.96 -5.91 9.20
N ASN A 44 -27.88 -6.81 9.60
CA ASN A 44 -29.26 -6.42 9.88
C ASN A 44 -29.41 -5.53 11.12
N ALA A 45 -28.60 -5.79 12.15
CA ALA A 45 -28.65 -5.07 13.41
C ALA A 45 -27.83 -3.77 13.43
N TYR A 46 -26.70 -3.74 12.70
CA TYR A 46 -25.69 -2.68 12.89
C TYR A 46 -25.32 -1.91 11.62
N ARG A 47 -26.12 -2.04 10.55
CA ARG A 47 -25.88 -1.36 9.26
C ARG A 47 -25.62 0.14 9.43
N ASP A 48 -26.46 0.84 10.19
CA ASP A 48 -26.37 2.29 10.36
C ASP A 48 -25.34 2.64 11.43
N ASP A 49 -25.28 1.87 12.50
CA ASP A 49 -24.33 2.07 13.60
C ASP A 49 -22.85 1.99 13.12
N VAL A 50 -22.50 1.04 12.25
CA VAL A 50 -21.13 0.91 11.71
C VAL A 50 -20.74 2.14 10.88
N VAL A 51 -21.69 2.70 10.12
CA VAL A 51 -21.47 3.93 9.34
C VAL A 51 -21.32 5.15 10.25
N ASP A 52 -22.11 5.23 11.33
CA ASP A 52 -22.04 6.33 12.29
C ASP A 52 -20.74 6.26 13.11
N THR A 53 -20.31 5.06 13.49
CA THR A 53 -19.00 4.86 14.14
C THR A 53 -17.87 5.25 13.20
N LEU A 54 -17.91 4.84 11.92
CA LEU A 54 -16.93 5.28 10.92
C LEU A 54 -16.90 6.81 10.81
N ALA A 55 -18.07 7.46 10.71
CA ALA A 55 -18.15 8.92 10.64
C ALA A 55 -17.47 9.61 11.85
N LYS A 56 -17.58 9.01 13.02
CA LYS A 56 -16.93 9.53 14.23
C LYS A 56 -15.41 9.25 14.20
N LEU A 57 -14.97 8.07 13.78
CA LEU A 57 -13.54 7.74 13.69
C LEU A 57 -12.81 8.66 12.70
N VAL A 58 -13.36 8.90 11.52
CA VAL A 58 -12.73 9.78 10.53
C VAL A 58 -12.72 11.24 10.95
N SER A 59 -13.57 11.67 11.89
CA SER A 59 -13.59 13.05 12.39
C SER A 59 -12.35 13.45 13.19
N TYR A 60 -11.52 12.49 13.58
CA TYR A 60 -10.23 12.75 14.19
C TYR A 60 -9.13 12.81 13.11
N ASN A 61 -8.46 13.95 13.02
CA ASN A 61 -7.28 14.09 12.16
C ASN A 61 -6.06 13.45 12.83
N THR A 62 -5.87 12.16 12.60
CA THR A 62 -4.77 11.36 13.16
C THR A 62 -3.56 11.26 12.22
N VAL A 63 -3.34 12.27 11.40
CA VAL A 63 -2.09 12.41 10.62
C VAL A 63 -0.90 12.56 11.57
N ALA A 64 0.19 11.87 11.28
CA ALA A 64 1.41 11.98 12.07
C ALA A 64 1.98 13.41 12.03
N ASP A 65 2.35 13.93 13.18
CA ASP A 65 3.00 15.23 13.34
C ASP A 65 4.39 15.03 13.98
N LYS A 66 5.44 15.41 13.25
CA LYS A 66 6.84 15.26 13.71
C LYS A 66 7.16 16.04 15.00
N ASP A 67 6.42 17.12 15.27
CA ASP A 67 6.62 17.99 16.42
C ASP A 67 5.66 17.67 17.58
N LEU A 68 4.63 16.84 17.33
CA LEU A 68 3.60 16.48 18.29
C LEU A 68 3.32 14.96 18.26
N PRO A 69 4.04 14.16 19.05
CA PRO A 69 3.89 12.70 19.03
C PRO A 69 2.48 12.26 19.49
N PRO A 70 2.04 11.07 19.11
CA PRO A 70 0.67 10.56 19.32
C PRO A 70 0.18 10.69 20.78
N GLU A 71 1.06 10.48 21.75
CA GLU A 71 0.72 10.53 23.19
C GLU A 71 0.37 11.94 23.69
N ARG A 72 0.75 12.96 22.94
CA ARG A 72 0.47 14.37 23.24
C ARG A 72 -0.45 15.04 22.23
N ASN A 73 -0.72 14.36 21.10
CA ASN A 73 -1.59 14.90 20.06
C ASN A 73 -3.07 14.77 20.47
N PRO A 74 -3.81 15.91 20.62
CA PRO A 74 -5.21 15.87 21.02
C PRO A 74 -6.11 15.05 20.11
N GLN A 75 -5.78 14.95 18.81
CA GLN A 75 -6.55 14.16 17.86
C GLN A 75 -6.38 12.66 18.11
N HIS A 76 -5.14 12.20 18.33
CA HIS A 76 -4.86 10.81 18.68
C HIS A 76 -5.46 10.44 20.06
N ILE A 77 -5.33 11.32 21.06
CA ILE A 77 -5.93 11.14 22.39
C ILE A 77 -7.45 11.08 22.26
N GLY A 78 -8.06 11.99 21.50
CA GLY A 78 -9.51 12.02 21.26
C GLY A 78 -10.01 10.75 20.57
N PHE A 79 -9.30 10.27 19.58
CA PHE A 79 -9.58 9.02 18.86
C PHE A 79 -9.57 7.81 19.82
N LYS A 80 -8.52 7.66 20.65
CA LYS A 80 -8.43 6.57 21.62
C LYS A 80 -9.54 6.66 22.70
N ASN A 81 -9.86 7.87 23.16
CA ASN A 81 -10.96 8.10 24.11
C ASN A 81 -12.32 7.73 23.50
N PHE A 82 -12.54 8.02 22.22
CA PHE A 82 -13.73 7.58 21.52
C PHE A 82 -13.79 6.05 21.44
N LEU A 83 -12.70 5.38 21.05
CA LEU A 83 -12.64 3.91 21.04
C LEU A 83 -12.93 3.29 22.40
N LYS A 84 -12.43 3.90 23.49
CA LYS A 84 -12.73 3.48 24.87
C LYS A 84 -14.22 3.56 25.18
N GLY A 85 -14.85 4.69 24.84
CA GLY A 85 -16.28 4.88 25.03
C GLY A 85 -17.13 3.92 24.21
N GLU A 86 -16.72 3.68 22.95
CA GLU A 86 -17.39 2.79 22.04
C GLU A 86 -17.25 1.31 22.46
N ALA A 87 -16.07 0.88 22.87
CA ALA A 87 -15.85 -0.45 23.44
C ALA A 87 -16.75 -0.70 24.64
N ALA A 88 -16.83 0.28 25.57
CA ALA A 88 -17.72 0.20 26.74
C ALA A 88 -19.21 0.10 26.32
N ARG A 89 -19.66 0.91 25.35
CA ARG A 89 -21.03 0.88 24.81
C ARG A 89 -21.37 -0.47 24.19
N LEU A 90 -20.41 -1.08 23.48
CA LEU A 90 -20.56 -2.40 22.88
C LEU A 90 -20.35 -3.55 23.88
N GLY A 91 -19.92 -3.22 25.11
CA GLY A 91 -19.64 -4.17 26.19
C GLY A 91 -18.41 -5.01 25.90
N LEU A 92 -17.40 -4.43 25.26
CA LEU A 92 -16.10 -5.02 24.97
C LEU A 92 -15.07 -4.51 26.01
N ASP A 93 -14.02 -5.30 26.24
CA ASP A 93 -12.89 -4.87 27.07
C ASP A 93 -12.03 -3.83 26.32
N PHE A 94 -11.35 -2.98 27.08
CA PHE A 94 -10.48 -1.95 26.52
C PHE A 94 -9.20 -1.81 27.36
N ALA A 95 -8.05 -1.81 26.69
CA ALA A 95 -6.76 -1.45 27.27
C ALA A 95 -6.03 -0.45 26.37
N ASP A 96 -5.47 0.60 26.95
CA ASP A 96 -4.58 1.56 26.29
C ASP A 96 -3.13 1.25 26.67
N GLU A 97 -2.39 0.66 25.74
CA GLU A 97 -0.99 0.26 25.91
C GLU A 97 -0.03 1.31 25.26
N GLY A 98 -0.45 2.57 25.23
CA GLY A 98 0.31 3.67 24.66
C GLY A 98 0.13 3.81 23.14
N ALA A 99 1.06 3.30 22.37
CA ALA A 99 0.97 3.34 20.91
C ALA A 99 -0.07 2.37 20.32
N VAL A 100 -0.50 1.37 21.11
CA VAL A 100 -1.48 0.35 20.71
C VAL A 100 -2.66 0.38 21.63
N VAL A 101 -3.87 0.35 21.08
CA VAL A 101 -5.11 0.09 21.82
C VAL A 101 -5.50 -1.36 21.60
N VAL A 102 -5.91 -2.06 22.66
CA VAL A 102 -6.39 -3.45 22.59
C VAL A 102 -7.84 -3.50 23.03
N ILE A 103 -8.74 -3.99 22.17
CA ILE A 103 -10.16 -4.17 22.46
C ILE A 103 -10.49 -5.66 22.43
N GLY A 104 -11.08 -6.19 23.52
CA GLY A 104 -11.21 -7.63 23.72
C GLY A 104 -12.64 -8.14 23.85
N LEU A 105 -12.87 -9.37 23.41
CA LEU A 105 -14.10 -10.15 23.63
C LEU A 105 -13.74 -11.58 24.04
N GLY A 106 -14.38 -12.08 25.08
CA GLY A 106 -14.12 -13.39 25.69
C GLY A 106 -13.30 -13.29 26.96
N ALA A 107 -13.00 -14.41 27.60
CA ALA A 107 -12.27 -14.45 28.87
C ALA A 107 -10.85 -13.86 28.71
N ALA A 108 -10.48 -12.95 29.62
CA ALA A 108 -9.19 -12.27 29.55
C ALA A 108 -7.99 -13.23 29.71
N ASP A 109 -8.20 -14.31 30.45
CA ASP A 109 -7.22 -15.34 30.71
C ASP A 109 -7.31 -16.56 29.76
N ALA A 110 -8.08 -16.42 28.66
CA ALA A 110 -8.19 -17.50 27.67
C ALA A 110 -6.79 -17.91 27.16
N PRO A 111 -6.48 -19.21 27.11
CA PRO A 111 -5.15 -19.70 26.73
C PRO A 111 -4.87 -19.47 25.23
N GLU A 112 -5.91 -19.41 24.42
CA GLU A 112 -5.80 -19.15 22.99
C GLU A 112 -6.48 -17.82 22.64
N LYS A 113 -5.85 -17.10 21.70
CA LYS A 113 -6.33 -15.80 21.24
C LYS A 113 -6.29 -15.69 19.73
N ILE A 114 -7.19 -14.88 19.19
CA ILE A 114 -7.20 -14.45 17.79
C ILE A 114 -7.01 -12.93 17.77
N GLY A 115 -6.03 -12.45 17.01
CA GLY A 115 -5.80 -11.02 16.79
C GLY A 115 -6.44 -10.55 15.49
N MET A 116 -7.10 -9.41 15.56
CA MET A 116 -7.39 -8.55 14.42
C MET A 116 -6.50 -7.33 14.52
N ILE A 117 -5.85 -6.93 13.43
CA ILE A 117 -4.86 -5.85 13.43
C ILE A 117 -5.33 -4.77 12.48
N ALA A 118 -5.39 -3.54 12.98
CA ALA A 118 -5.79 -2.35 12.25
C ALA A 118 -4.96 -1.14 12.74
N HIS A 119 -5.07 0.00 12.05
CA HIS A 119 -4.43 1.22 12.51
C HIS A 119 -5.38 2.43 12.53
N GLY A 120 -5.10 3.37 13.41
CA GLY A 120 -5.95 4.53 13.66
C GLY A 120 -5.38 5.84 13.12
N ASP A 121 -4.09 5.89 12.77
CA ASP A 121 -3.49 7.03 12.07
C ASP A 121 -3.82 7.00 10.57
N VAL A 122 -3.53 8.07 9.87
CA VAL A 122 -3.86 8.24 8.45
C VAL A 122 -2.80 9.07 7.73
N GLN A 123 -2.68 8.87 6.43
CA GLN A 123 -1.79 9.65 5.56
C GLN A 123 -2.20 11.13 5.49
N PRO A 124 -1.23 12.04 5.27
CA PRO A 124 -1.50 13.44 5.02
C PRO A 124 -2.46 13.66 3.84
N VAL A 125 -3.12 14.81 3.84
CA VAL A 125 -4.05 15.24 2.79
C VAL A 125 -3.78 16.69 2.38
N ASP A 126 -4.14 17.04 1.15
CA ASP A 126 -4.33 18.42 0.72
C ASP A 126 -5.83 18.75 0.78
N PRO A 127 -6.31 19.49 1.81
CA PRO A 127 -7.74 19.77 1.97
C PRO A 127 -8.36 20.52 0.78
N ALA A 128 -7.55 21.24 -0.01
CA ALA A 128 -8.03 21.98 -1.18
C ALA A 128 -8.52 21.08 -2.31
N LYS A 129 -8.14 19.79 -2.30
CA LYS A 129 -8.56 18.79 -3.29
C LYS A 129 -9.85 18.08 -2.93
N TRP A 130 -10.39 18.29 -1.73
CA TRP A 130 -11.60 17.66 -1.25
C TRP A 130 -12.82 18.57 -1.38
N LYS A 131 -13.98 18.00 -1.76
CA LYS A 131 -15.24 18.76 -1.86
C LYS A 131 -15.78 19.18 -0.49
N LYS A 132 -15.59 18.35 0.52
CA LYS A 132 -15.85 18.63 1.94
C LYS A 132 -14.55 18.39 2.73
N SER A 133 -14.59 18.61 4.04
CA SER A 133 -13.45 18.26 4.89
C SER A 133 -13.07 16.78 4.71
N PRO A 134 -11.78 16.43 4.50
CA PRO A 134 -11.33 15.04 4.46
C PRO A 134 -11.56 14.29 5.77
N PHE A 135 -11.81 15.02 6.86
CA PHE A 135 -12.12 14.49 8.19
C PHE A 135 -13.62 14.64 8.55
N GLU A 136 -14.47 14.65 7.54
CA GLU A 136 -15.93 14.59 7.65
C GLU A 136 -16.45 13.54 6.67
N LEU A 137 -17.15 12.50 7.15
CA LEU A 137 -17.64 11.44 6.27
C LEU A 137 -18.70 11.98 5.31
N ASP A 138 -18.32 12.16 4.06
CA ASP A 138 -19.22 12.60 3.01
C ASP A 138 -20.01 11.41 2.44
N ARG A 139 -21.31 11.39 2.74
CA ARG A 139 -22.27 10.35 2.29
C ARG A 139 -23.11 10.79 1.09
N THR A 140 -22.88 12.01 0.57
CA THR A 140 -23.83 12.68 -0.33
C THR A 140 -23.26 13.09 -1.67
N SER A 141 -21.97 13.43 -1.77
CA SER A 141 -21.36 13.91 -3.01
C SER A 141 -21.29 12.85 -4.11
N GLU A 142 -21.17 11.59 -3.72
CA GLU A 142 -21.12 10.44 -4.65
C GLU A 142 -21.99 9.29 -4.13
N PRO A 143 -23.09 8.95 -4.83
CA PRO A 143 -24.01 7.93 -4.34
C PRO A 143 -23.35 6.58 -4.07
N GLY A 144 -23.60 6.02 -2.89
CA GLY A 144 -23.07 4.72 -2.47
C GLY A 144 -21.62 4.72 -1.97
N LYS A 145 -20.93 5.84 -2.03
CA LYS A 145 -19.59 6.03 -1.47
C LYS A 145 -19.65 6.76 -0.12
N LEU A 146 -18.70 6.42 0.72
CA LEU A 146 -18.42 7.05 2.01
C LEU A 146 -17.01 7.64 1.90
N LEU A 147 -16.94 8.94 1.55
CA LEU A 147 -15.66 9.61 1.27
C LEU A 147 -15.12 10.26 2.53
N ALA A 148 -13.94 9.87 2.92
CA ALA A 148 -13.13 10.54 3.95
C ALA A 148 -11.72 9.96 3.94
N ARG A 149 -10.72 10.71 4.42
CA ARG A 149 -9.40 10.14 4.74
C ARG A 149 -9.53 9.13 5.88
N GLY A 150 -9.04 7.91 5.69
CA GLY A 150 -9.18 6.80 6.63
C GLY A 150 -10.47 5.99 6.45
N ALA A 151 -11.31 6.28 5.47
CA ALA A 151 -12.54 5.53 5.25
C ALA A 151 -12.27 4.09 4.78
N GLU A 152 -11.27 3.89 3.93
CA GLU A 152 -10.81 2.58 3.46
C GLU A 152 -9.60 2.11 4.28
N ASP A 153 -8.69 3.03 4.64
CA ASP A 153 -7.37 2.80 5.21
C ASP A 153 -7.18 3.60 6.51
N ASP A 154 -7.47 3.09 7.72
CA ASP A 154 -7.98 1.76 8.07
C ASP A 154 -9.15 1.86 9.08
N LYS A 155 -9.80 3.06 9.20
CA LYS A 155 -10.87 3.32 10.18
C LYS A 155 -12.18 2.62 9.85
N GLY A 156 -12.45 2.34 8.56
CA GLY A 156 -13.58 1.51 8.14
C GLY A 156 -13.46 0.07 8.65
N PRO A 157 -12.32 -0.61 8.44
CA PRO A 157 -12.00 -1.89 9.07
C PRO A 157 -12.13 -1.89 10.60
N ILE A 158 -11.66 -0.85 11.31
CA ILE A 158 -11.85 -0.74 12.77
C ILE A 158 -13.34 -0.76 13.12
N ALA A 159 -14.16 0.08 12.45
CA ALA A 159 -15.60 0.13 12.71
C ALA A 159 -16.24 -1.24 12.47
N THR A 160 -15.93 -1.91 11.36
CA THR A 160 -16.49 -3.23 11.05
C THR A 160 -16.05 -4.32 12.03
N ALA A 161 -14.80 -4.30 12.48
CA ALA A 161 -14.30 -5.24 13.48
C ALA A 161 -15.02 -5.12 14.82
N LEU A 162 -15.27 -3.89 15.29
CA LEU A 162 -16.00 -3.64 16.53
C LEU A 162 -17.41 -4.24 16.48
N TYR A 163 -18.15 -4.06 15.38
CA TYR A 163 -19.49 -4.61 15.25
C TYR A 163 -19.53 -6.09 14.90
N ALA A 164 -18.47 -6.63 14.28
CA ALA A 164 -18.31 -8.07 14.16
C ALA A 164 -18.18 -8.73 15.55
N MET A 165 -17.35 -8.18 16.44
CA MET A 165 -17.24 -8.65 17.83
C MET A 165 -18.57 -8.48 18.59
N LYS A 166 -19.25 -7.35 18.41
CA LYS A 166 -20.58 -7.08 19.02
C LYS A 166 -21.62 -8.13 18.60
N ALA A 167 -21.66 -8.48 17.33
CA ALA A 167 -22.61 -9.47 16.82
C ALA A 167 -22.42 -10.86 17.47
N LEU A 168 -21.18 -11.31 17.61
CA LEU A 168 -20.87 -12.56 18.30
C LEU A 168 -21.32 -12.52 19.78
N LYS A 169 -21.08 -11.39 20.43
CA LYS A 169 -21.49 -11.18 21.83
C LYS A 169 -23.00 -11.24 22.01
N ASP A 170 -23.76 -10.54 21.17
CA ASP A 170 -25.22 -10.47 21.27
C ASP A 170 -25.90 -11.80 20.99
N LEU A 171 -25.34 -12.58 20.09
CA LEU A 171 -25.79 -13.95 19.81
C LEU A 171 -25.31 -14.96 20.86
N GLN A 172 -24.50 -14.51 21.85
CA GLN A 172 -23.93 -15.36 22.87
C GLN A 172 -23.23 -16.60 22.31
N LEU A 173 -22.51 -16.43 21.18
CA LEU A 173 -21.81 -17.56 20.60
C LEU A 173 -20.74 -18.07 21.56
N PRO A 174 -20.63 -19.40 21.74
CA PRO A 174 -19.61 -19.96 22.62
C PRO A 174 -18.23 -19.68 22.02
N LEU A 175 -17.40 -18.95 22.77
CA LEU A 175 -16.03 -18.62 22.36
C LEU A 175 -15.04 -19.50 23.13
N SER A 176 -14.30 -20.37 22.44
CA SER A 176 -13.19 -21.12 23.00
C SER A 176 -11.89 -20.29 23.06
N LYS A 177 -11.83 -19.24 22.23
CA LYS A 177 -10.68 -18.31 22.12
C LYS A 177 -11.13 -16.88 22.39
N ARG A 178 -10.25 -16.09 22.99
CA ARG A 178 -10.44 -14.65 23.12
C ARG A 178 -10.15 -13.97 21.79
N ILE A 179 -10.96 -13.01 21.40
CA ILE A 179 -10.75 -12.14 20.25
C ILE A 179 -10.18 -10.82 20.74
N GLU A 180 -9.09 -10.34 20.12
CA GLU A 180 -8.46 -9.06 20.42
C GLU A 180 -8.28 -8.23 19.15
N LEU A 181 -8.83 -7.01 19.12
CA LEU A 181 -8.58 -6.02 18.09
C LEU A 181 -7.46 -5.10 18.55
N TYR A 182 -6.37 -5.08 17.83
CA TYR A 182 -5.21 -4.22 18.02
C TYR A 182 -5.32 -3.03 17.09
N VAL A 183 -5.35 -1.82 17.64
CA VAL A 183 -5.37 -0.57 16.85
C VAL A 183 -4.08 0.18 17.13
N TYR A 184 -3.17 0.17 16.16
CA TYR A 184 -1.91 0.89 16.23
C TYR A 184 -2.08 2.34 15.74
N MET A 185 -1.32 3.28 16.32
CA MET A 185 -1.55 4.71 16.11
C MET A 185 -0.44 5.40 15.30
N ALA A 186 0.45 4.66 14.65
CA ALA A 186 1.54 5.22 13.84
C ALA A 186 1.99 4.25 12.71
N GLU A 187 1.05 3.51 12.10
CA GLU A 187 1.33 2.57 11.01
C GLU A 187 1.94 3.27 9.81
N GLU A 188 1.41 4.42 9.47
CA GLU A 188 1.75 5.22 8.31
C GLU A 188 3.03 6.04 8.49
N SER A 189 3.67 5.95 9.65
CA SER A 189 4.78 6.86 9.97
C SER A 189 5.96 6.24 10.71
N ASP A 190 5.74 5.48 11.78
CA ASP A 190 6.79 4.94 12.65
C ASP A 190 6.41 3.61 13.28
N TRP A 191 7.05 2.53 12.83
CA TRP A 191 6.80 1.18 13.35
C TRP A 191 7.60 0.85 14.62
N GLY A 192 8.55 1.69 15.04
CA GLY A 192 9.39 1.43 16.20
C GLY A 192 8.61 1.14 17.48
N PRO A 193 7.59 1.92 17.86
CA PRO A 193 6.74 1.63 19.02
C PRO A 193 6.01 0.28 18.91
N LEU A 194 5.52 -0.09 17.72
CA LEU A 194 4.88 -1.39 17.51
C LEU A 194 5.88 -2.55 17.61
N GLU A 195 7.07 -2.40 17.05
CA GLU A 195 8.14 -3.39 17.19
C GLU A 195 8.52 -3.63 18.66
N GLN A 196 8.49 -2.57 19.48
CA GLN A 196 8.71 -2.69 20.92
C GLN A 196 7.53 -3.38 21.62
N PHE A 197 6.28 -3.03 21.24
CA PHE A 197 5.07 -3.64 21.79
C PHE A 197 5.08 -5.16 21.55
N VAL A 198 5.34 -5.61 20.34
CA VAL A 198 5.32 -7.04 19.99
C VAL A 198 6.42 -7.86 20.68
N LYS A 199 7.51 -7.21 21.10
CA LYS A 199 8.59 -7.86 21.87
C LYS A 199 8.25 -8.03 23.35
N THR A 200 7.36 -7.21 23.89
CA THR A 200 7.07 -7.13 25.32
C THR A 200 5.70 -7.69 25.73
N HIS A 201 4.84 -7.97 24.76
CA HIS A 201 3.48 -8.44 25.00
C HIS A 201 3.28 -9.87 24.47
N THR A 202 2.38 -10.61 25.12
CA THR A 202 1.96 -11.93 24.64
C THR A 202 0.92 -11.75 23.54
N LEU A 203 1.31 -12.04 22.31
CA LEU A 203 0.47 -11.86 21.13
C LEU A 203 -0.42 -13.09 20.88
N PRO A 204 -1.56 -12.92 20.20
CA PRO A 204 -2.37 -14.02 19.70
C PRO A 204 -1.58 -14.96 18.79
N GLN A 205 -1.95 -16.24 18.81
CA GLN A 205 -1.32 -17.26 17.98
C GLN A 205 -1.74 -17.20 16.52
N LEU A 206 -2.93 -16.65 16.26
CA LEU A 206 -3.49 -16.43 14.92
C LEU A 206 -3.84 -14.96 14.77
N ASN A 207 -3.38 -14.33 13.70
CA ASN A 207 -3.59 -12.91 13.50
C ASN A 207 -4.11 -12.64 12.08
N ILE A 208 -4.97 -11.64 11.95
CA ILE A 208 -5.59 -11.20 10.70
C ILE A 208 -5.44 -9.69 10.63
N THR A 209 -4.69 -9.19 9.67
CA THR A 209 -4.59 -7.75 9.41
C THR A 209 -5.72 -7.32 8.49
N LEU A 210 -6.34 -6.19 8.80
CA LEU A 210 -7.52 -5.69 8.09
C LEU A 210 -7.20 -4.60 7.07
N ASP A 211 -5.93 -4.42 6.77
CA ASP A 211 -5.34 -3.32 6.02
C ASP A 211 -4.66 -3.85 4.73
N ALA A 212 -5.42 -4.43 3.81
CA ALA A 212 -4.92 -4.84 2.50
C ALA A 212 -6.05 -5.25 1.53
N GLU A 213 -5.97 -6.46 0.96
CA GLU A 213 -6.88 -6.92 -0.08
C GLU A 213 -7.45 -8.31 0.22
N TYR A 214 -8.64 -8.58 -0.30
CA TYR A 214 -9.18 -9.93 -0.43
C TYR A 214 -8.59 -10.66 -1.65
N PRO A 215 -8.60 -12.03 -1.69
CA PRO A 215 -9.22 -12.91 -0.69
C PRO A 215 -8.40 -13.14 0.57
N ALA A 216 -7.09 -13.07 0.52
CA ALA A 216 -6.15 -13.03 1.63
C ALA A 216 -4.75 -12.71 1.10
N VAL A 217 -4.00 -11.86 1.81
CA VAL A 217 -2.62 -11.53 1.47
C VAL A 217 -1.69 -12.30 2.39
N ILE A 218 -0.82 -13.11 1.79
CA ILE A 218 0.18 -13.91 2.49
C ILE A 218 1.61 -13.47 2.20
N ALA A 219 1.78 -12.45 1.37
CA ALA A 219 3.11 -11.96 1.01
C ALA A 219 3.09 -10.47 0.67
N GLU A 220 4.17 -9.79 1.03
CA GLU A 220 4.37 -8.36 0.80
C GLU A 220 5.73 -8.11 0.16
N LYS A 221 5.79 -7.23 -0.83
CA LYS A 221 7.07 -6.80 -1.40
C LYS A 221 7.88 -6.02 -0.36
N GLY A 222 9.19 -6.11 -0.45
CA GLY A 222 10.09 -5.26 0.30
C GLY A 222 9.97 -3.81 -0.14
N TYR A 223 10.00 -2.89 0.81
CA TYR A 223 10.05 -1.46 0.58
C TYR A 223 11.47 -1.02 0.23
N GLY A 224 11.62 0.01 -0.57
CA GLY A 224 12.89 0.65 -0.82
C GLY A 224 12.74 2.07 -1.32
N THR A 225 13.81 2.84 -1.18
CA THR A 225 13.91 4.20 -1.70
C THR A 225 15.29 4.46 -2.31
N VAL A 226 15.30 5.25 -3.38
CA VAL A 226 16.49 5.93 -3.87
C VAL A 226 16.28 7.42 -3.69
N SER A 227 17.18 8.10 -3.00
CA SER A 227 17.17 9.55 -2.85
C SER A 227 18.47 10.11 -3.38
N VAL A 228 18.39 11.11 -4.26
CA VAL A 228 19.56 11.78 -4.86
C VAL A 228 19.30 13.27 -4.99
N THR A 229 20.31 14.10 -4.72
CA THR A 229 20.26 15.56 -4.90
C THR A 229 21.09 15.96 -6.12
N PHE A 230 20.51 16.74 -7.03
CA PHE A 230 21.17 17.25 -8.23
C PHE A 230 21.79 18.60 -7.92
N PRO A 231 23.11 18.74 -7.97
CA PRO A 231 23.79 19.99 -7.64
C PRO A 231 23.48 21.09 -8.67
N ILE A 232 23.47 22.33 -8.22
CA ILE A 232 23.46 23.51 -9.10
C ILE A 232 24.92 23.83 -9.42
N VAL A 233 25.40 23.41 -10.59
CA VAL A 233 26.84 23.44 -10.91
C VAL A 233 27.26 24.62 -11.79
N ALA A 234 26.34 25.28 -12.49
CA ALA A 234 26.67 26.38 -13.38
C ALA A 234 25.52 27.39 -13.51
N GLU A 235 25.85 28.61 -13.91
CA GLU A 235 24.86 29.57 -14.35
C GLU A 235 24.31 29.19 -15.73
N PRO A 236 23.03 29.50 -16.02
CA PRO A 236 22.44 29.21 -17.31
C PRO A 236 23.17 29.96 -18.43
N PRO A 237 23.39 29.31 -19.60
CA PRO A 237 23.95 30.00 -20.75
C PRO A 237 23.03 31.18 -21.15
N PRO A 238 23.61 32.37 -21.50
CA PRO A 238 22.83 33.48 -21.98
C PRO A 238 21.96 33.10 -23.19
N GLU A 239 20.72 33.53 -23.21
CA GLU A 239 19.73 33.36 -24.29
C GLU A 239 19.37 31.88 -24.62
N GLN A 240 19.97 30.88 -23.99
CA GLN A 240 19.56 29.50 -24.19
C GLN A 240 18.38 29.15 -23.27
N PRO A 241 17.39 28.40 -23.78
CA PRO A 241 16.31 27.93 -22.91
C PRO A 241 16.84 26.91 -21.90
N PHE A 242 16.42 27.06 -20.63
CA PHE A 242 16.78 26.17 -19.54
C PHE A 242 15.60 25.97 -18.58
N ILE A 243 15.69 24.92 -17.75
CA ILE A 243 14.72 24.62 -16.71
C ILE A 243 15.13 25.29 -15.42
N ALA A 244 14.44 26.38 -15.07
CA ALA A 244 14.73 27.14 -13.85
C ALA A 244 14.22 26.46 -12.58
N HIS A 245 13.09 25.73 -12.69
CA HIS A 245 12.47 24.98 -11.60
C HIS A 245 11.79 23.72 -12.14
N PHE A 246 11.85 22.64 -11.35
CA PHE A 246 11.08 21.42 -11.57
C PHE A 246 10.75 20.83 -10.21
N GLY A 247 9.48 20.47 -9.97
CA GLY A 247 9.01 19.92 -8.71
C GLY A 247 7.72 19.16 -8.88
N GLY A 248 7.38 18.34 -7.89
CA GLY A 248 6.13 17.58 -7.86
C GLY A 248 6.16 16.51 -6.77
N GLY A 249 4.97 15.97 -6.52
CA GLY A 249 4.76 14.95 -5.49
C GLY A 249 4.60 15.52 -4.09
N PHE A 250 3.86 14.78 -3.27
CA PHE A 250 3.49 15.21 -1.93
C PHE A 250 4.13 14.33 -0.85
N PHE A 251 4.04 12.99 -0.97
CA PHE A 251 4.69 12.06 -0.05
C PHE A 251 5.15 10.76 -0.74
N GLY A 252 6.02 10.01 -0.05
CA GLY A 252 6.81 8.93 -0.68
C GLY A 252 6.05 7.67 -1.08
N SER A 253 4.84 7.43 -0.56
CA SER A 253 4.02 6.26 -0.90
C SER A 253 2.87 6.59 -1.87
N GLN A 254 2.89 7.77 -2.50
CA GLN A 254 1.89 8.20 -3.47
C GLN A 254 2.52 8.40 -4.86
N ILE A 255 1.82 7.97 -5.91
CA ILE A 255 2.10 8.39 -7.28
C ILE A 255 1.68 9.84 -7.43
N PRO A 256 2.59 10.76 -7.83
CA PRO A 256 2.30 12.18 -7.95
C PRO A 256 1.23 12.48 -9.00
N GLU A 257 0.13 13.12 -8.60
CA GLU A 257 -0.82 13.66 -9.57
C GLU A 257 -0.49 15.09 -10.00
N ASP A 258 0.37 15.81 -9.27
CA ASP A 258 0.76 17.18 -9.57
C ASP A 258 2.27 17.28 -9.79
N ALA A 259 2.65 18.03 -10.82
CA ALA A 259 4.02 18.45 -11.07
C ALA A 259 4.05 19.82 -11.74
N GLN A 260 5.15 20.56 -11.57
CA GLN A 260 5.34 21.88 -12.16
C GLN A 260 6.76 22.08 -12.64
N ALA A 261 6.91 22.81 -13.72
CA ALA A 261 8.19 23.28 -14.23
C ALA A 261 8.12 24.76 -14.60
N THR A 262 9.23 25.47 -14.43
CA THR A 262 9.41 26.82 -14.97
C THR A 262 10.60 26.81 -15.91
N LEU A 263 10.36 27.20 -17.14
CA LEU A 263 11.38 27.33 -18.17
C LEU A 263 11.68 28.81 -18.39
N ALA A 264 12.91 29.15 -18.64
CA ALA A 264 13.34 30.48 -19.00
C ALA A 264 13.89 30.51 -20.44
N ASN A 265 13.94 31.67 -21.05
CA ASN A 265 14.38 31.93 -22.43
C ASN A 265 13.60 31.07 -23.46
N VAL A 266 12.29 30.93 -23.25
CA VAL A 266 11.43 30.07 -24.10
C VAL A 266 10.97 30.83 -25.31
N SER A 267 11.34 30.39 -26.52
CA SER A 267 10.82 30.94 -27.78
C SER A 267 9.36 30.51 -27.99
N PRO A 268 8.57 31.27 -28.78
CA PRO A 268 7.22 30.86 -29.19
C PRO A 268 7.20 29.49 -29.89
N ALA A 269 8.25 29.17 -30.65
CA ALA A 269 8.37 27.89 -31.36
C ALA A 269 8.55 26.73 -30.38
N LEU A 270 9.36 26.90 -29.33
CA LEU A 270 9.53 25.88 -28.29
C LEU A 270 8.23 25.65 -27.51
N GLU A 271 7.52 26.72 -27.15
CA GLU A 271 6.22 26.59 -26.50
C GLU A 271 5.20 25.85 -27.38
N ALA A 272 5.16 26.12 -28.68
CA ALA A 272 4.28 25.40 -29.61
C ALA A 272 4.60 23.92 -29.67
N GLN A 273 5.89 23.55 -29.68
CA GLN A 273 6.34 22.14 -29.63
C GLN A 273 5.92 21.47 -28.34
N LEU A 274 6.07 22.13 -27.19
CA LEU A 274 5.62 21.60 -25.89
C LEU A 274 4.10 21.37 -25.88
N LYS A 275 3.32 22.33 -26.34
CA LYS A 275 1.84 22.18 -26.43
C LYS A 275 1.43 21.06 -27.38
N GLN A 276 2.11 20.90 -28.50
CA GLN A 276 1.86 19.78 -29.43
C GLN A 276 2.18 18.42 -28.79
N ARG A 277 3.26 18.33 -28.01
CA ARG A 277 3.63 17.11 -27.30
C ARG A 277 2.65 16.81 -26.17
N ALA A 278 2.25 17.82 -25.39
CA ALA A 278 1.24 17.72 -24.34
C ALA A 278 -0.08 17.11 -24.84
N ALA A 279 -0.53 17.51 -26.01
CA ALA A 279 -1.76 17.00 -26.63
C ALA A 279 -1.73 15.50 -26.98
N ARG A 280 -0.56 14.86 -26.95
CA ARG A 280 -0.37 13.44 -27.24
C ARG A 280 -0.26 12.57 -25.99
N GLN A 281 -0.13 13.17 -24.81
CA GLN A 281 0.03 12.43 -23.56
C GLN A 281 -1.35 12.16 -22.94
N ALA A 282 -1.81 10.90 -23.10
CA ALA A 282 -3.08 10.47 -22.56
C ALA A 282 -3.09 10.50 -21.00
N GLY A 283 -4.24 10.80 -20.40
CA GLY A 283 -4.41 10.83 -18.96
C GLY A 283 -3.82 12.07 -18.27
N MET A 284 -3.23 13.01 -19.02
CA MET A 284 -2.62 14.22 -18.49
C MET A 284 -3.42 15.48 -18.84
N GLN A 285 -3.38 16.43 -17.92
CA GLN A 285 -3.84 17.80 -18.17
C GLN A 285 -2.68 18.77 -17.94
N TYR A 286 -2.52 19.74 -18.86
CA TYR A 286 -1.44 20.72 -18.80
C TYR A 286 -1.98 22.13 -18.86
N THR A 287 -1.42 23.03 -18.03
CA THR A 287 -1.58 24.49 -18.16
C THR A 287 -0.25 25.11 -18.50
N PHE A 288 -0.27 26.09 -19.38
CA PHE A 288 0.89 26.86 -19.83
C PHE A 288 0.65 28.33 -19.53
N ASP A 289 1.42 28.92 -18.63
CA ASP A 289 1.36 30.35 -18.29
C ASP A 289 2.66 31.03 -18.69
N ARG A 290 2.55 31.89 -19.72
CA ARG A 290 3.69 32.62 -20.28
C ARG A 290 3.80 34.01 -19.69
N LYS A 291 4.99 34.39 -19.21
CA LYS A 291 5.32 35.74 -18.74
C LYS A 291 6.64 36.17 -19.37
N GLY A 292 6.55 36.96 -20.44
CA GLY A 292 7.72 37.34 -21.22
C GLY A 292 8.37 36.15 -21.91
N ASP A 293 9.59 35.87 -21.61
CA ASP A 293 10.38 34.69 -22.05
C ASP A 293 10.32 33.49 -21.07
N SER A 294 9.64 33.67 -19.94
CA SER A 294 9.41 32.61 -18.97
C SER A 294 8.10 31.87 -19.27
N LEU A 295 8.13 30.52 -19.14
CA LEU A 295 6.96 29.65 -19.31
C LEU A 295 6.81 28.76 -18.09
N ALA A 296 5.73 28.95 -17.32
CA ALA A 296 5.33 28.01 -16.28
C ALA A 296 4.43 26.92 -16.88
N VAL A 297 4.73 25.66 -16.56
CA VAL A 297 3.96 24.50 -16.98
C VAL A 297 3.51 23.77 -15.72
N THR A 298 2.19 23.62 -15.56
CA THR A 298 1.60 22.77 -14.52
C THR A 298 1.04 21.52 -15.17
N ALA A 299 1.33 20.37 -14.59
CA ALA A 299 0.91 19.07 -15.05
C ALA A 299 0.02 18.42 -13.99
N LYS A 300 -1.12 17.87 -14.39
CA LYS A 300 -2.02 17.09 -13.55
C LYS A 300 -2.26 15.73 -14.16
N GLY A 301 -1.95 14.68 -13.40
CA GLY A 301 -2.15 13.27 -13.71
C GLY A 301 -3.24 12.66 -12.82
N LEU A 302 -2.95 11.48 -12.27
CA LEU A 302 -3.85 10.75 -11.38
C LEU A 302 -3.04 10.11 -10.25
N SER A 303 -3.41 10.38 -8.99
CA SER A 303 -2.77 9.77 -7.83
C SER A 303 -3.17 8.29 -7.68
N ALA A 304 -2.24 7.50 -7.15
CA ALA A 304 -2.45 6.11 -6.76
C ALA A 304 -1.45 5.74 -5.66
N HIS A 305 -1.63 4.59 -5.01
CA HIS A 305 -0.62 4.07 -4.11
C HIS A 305 0.66 3.70 -4.88
N SER A 306 1.85 4.05 -4.36
CA SER A 306 3.14 3.85 -5.06
C SER A 306 3.48 2.38 -5.35
N SER A 307 2.82 1.43 -4.68
CA SER A 307 2.99 0.00 -4.93
C SER A 307 2.25 -0.51 -6.16
N LYS A 308 1.29 0.27 -6.67
CA LYS A 308 0.50 0.00 -7.88
C LYS A 308 0.57 1.23 -8.82
N PRO A 309 1.76 1.56 -9.33
CA PRO A 309 1.94 2.76 -10.14
C PRO A 309 1.13 2.73 -11.44
N GLU A 310 0.72 1.56 -11.90
CA GLU A 310 -0.15 1.36 -13.06
C GLU A 310 -1.59 1.86 -12.87
N ASP A 311 -2.06 2.00 -11.63
CA ASP A 311 -3.39 2.54 -11.30
C ASP A 311 -3.43 4.06 -11.33
N GLY A 312 -2.26 4.72 -11.44
CA GLY A 312 -2.11 6.17 -11.51
C GLY A 312 -1.49 6.67 -12.82
N VAL A 313 -1.38 8.00 -12.93
CA VAL A 313 -0.63 8.67 -14.00
C VAL A 313 0.36 9.63 -13.35
N ASN A 314 1.63 9.28 -13.34
CA ASN A 314 2.68 10.00 -12.63
C ASN A 314 3.01 11.34 -13.30
N ALA A 315 2.53 12.45 -12.73
CA ALA A 315 2.74 13.79 -13.28
C ALA A 315 4.22 14.19 -13.36
N VAL A 316 5.07 13.69 -12.44
CA VAL A 316 6.52 13.97 -12.46
C VAL A 316 7.18 13.32 -13.69
N SER A 317 6.93 12.02 -13.91
CA SER A 317 7.47 11.30 -15.09
C SER A 317 6.93 11.89 -16.39
N MET A 318 5.62 12.19 -16.44
CA MET A 318 4.96 12.70 -17.64
C MET A 318 5.39 14.13 -17.98
N LEU A 319 5.60 15.00 -16.98
CA LEU A 319 6.12 16.34 -17.18
C LEU A 319 7.60 16.29 -17.64
N ALA A 320 8.41 15.40 -17.08
CA ALA A 320 9.78 15.19 -17.55
C ALA A 320 9.79 14.71 -19.01
N ASP A 321 8.91 13.75 -19.38
CA ASP A 321 8.76 13.30 -20.76
C ASP A 321 8.26 14.44 -21.69
N LEU A 322 7.33 15.28 -21.25
CA LEU A 322 6.93 16.47 -21.99
C LEU A 322 8.13 17.33 -22.38
N LEU A 323 9.09 17.48 -21.48
CA LEU A 323 10.29 18.29 -21.66
C LEU A 323 11.40 17.57 -22.43
N ALA A 324 11.26 16.30 -22.79
CA ALA A 324 12.26 15.50 -23.51
C ALA A 324 12.39 15.87 -25.02
N LEU A 325 12.20 17.14 -25.39
CA LEU A 325 12.42 17.66 -26.73
C LEU A 325 13.91 17.85 -27.05
N ARG A 326 14.73 17.95 -26.04
CA ARG A 326 16.16 18.22 -26.11
C ARG A 326 16.85 17.83 -24.81
N THR A 327 18.15 17.64 -24.83
CA THR A 327 18.98 17.63 -23.63
C THR A 327 19.04 19.05 -23.07
N TRP A 328 18.72 19.21 -21.79
CA TRP A 328 18.74 20.49 -21.11
C TRP A 328 20.12 20.77 -20.53
N PRO A 329 20.53 22.05 -20.46
CA PRO A 329 21.76 22.40 -19.71
C PRO A 329 21.69 21.90 -18.28
N ASP A 330 22.79 21.40 -17.73
CA ASP A 330 22.88 20.90 -16.34
C ASP A 330 22.93 22.03 -15.32
N THR A 331 22.00 22.98 -15.48
CA THR A 331 21.82 24.14 -14.62
C THR A 331 20.47 24.04 -13.94
N ARG A 332 20.35 24.52 -12.71
CA ARG A 332 19.08 24.49 -11.97
C ARG A 332 18.48 23.08 -11.94
N ALA A 333 17.37 22.86 -12.63
CA ALA A 333 16.67 21.58 -12.67
C ALA A 333 16.92 20.76 -13.96
N GLY A 334 17.79 21.22 -14.87
CA GLY A 334 18.03 20.56 -16.15
C GLY A 334 18.58 19.14 -16.01
N ALA A 335 19.60 18.95 -15.15
CA ALA A 335 20.18 17.65 -14.86
C ALA A 335 19.14 16.64 -14.30
N LEU A 336 18.26 17.08 -13.41
CA LEU A 336 17.17 16.25 -12.88
C LEU A 336 16.22 15.79 -13.99
N VAL A 337 15.82 16.69 -14.91
CA VAL A 337 14.92 16.32 -16.00
C VAL A 337 15.58 15.38 -16.99
N ASN A 338 16.86 15.59 -17.32
CA ASN A 338 17.65 14.66 -18.13
C ASN A 338 17.71 13.28 -17.47
N PHE A 339 18.03 13.21 -16.17
CA PHE A 339 18.05 11.97 -15.39
C PHE A 339 16.68 11.24 -15.40
N LEU A 340 15.58 11.96 -15.16
CA LEU A 340 14.25 11.36 -15.18
C LEU A 340 13.95 10.74 -16.55
N ASN A 341 14.30 11.40 -17.65
CA ASN A 341 14.07 10.89 -19.02
C ASN A 341 14.97 9.71 -19.39
N GLU A 342 16.21 9.74 -18.98
CA GLU A 342 17.22 8.74 -19.36
C GLU A 342 17.15 7.50 -18.47
N MET A 343 16.99 7.70 -17.16
CA MET A 343 17.10 6.63 -16.17
C MET A 343 15.75 6.10 -15.67
N VAL A 344 14.71 6.93 -15.61
CA VAL A 344 13.40 6.52 -15.08
C VAL A 344 12.40 6.30 -16.20
N GLY A 345 12.16 7.31 -17.04
CA GLY A 345 11.14 7.29 -18.08
C GLY A 345 9.73 7.33 -17.53
N THR A 346 8.76 6.87 -18.33
CA THR A 346 7.34 6.79 -17.99
C THR A 346 6.88 5.37 -17.64
N GLY A 347 7.81 4.40 -17.62
CA GLY A 347 7.55 3.02 -17.19
C GLY A 347 7.40 2.90 -15.69
N TRP A 348 6.94 1.73 -15.23
CA TRP A 348 6.61 1.46 -13.83
C TRP A 348 7.63 0.56 -13.11
N TYR A 349 8.51 -0.14 -13.87
CA TYR A 349 9.26 -1.28 -13.34
C TYR A 349 10.78 -1.09 -13.37
N GLY A 350 11.25 0.13 -13.65
CA GLY A 350 12.68 0.48 -13.66
C GLY A 350 13.45 -0.06 -14.88
N GLU A 351 12.79 -0.25 -16.01
CA GLU A 351 13.35 -0.84 -17.23
C GLU A 351 14.52 -0.04 -17.80
N LYS A 352 14.55 1.27 -17.55
CA LYS A 352 15.64 2.16 -17.97
C LYS A 352 16.78 2.28 -16.96
N PHE A 353 16.59 1.78 -15.73
CA PHE A 353 17.54 1.99 -14.65
C PHE A 353 18.58 0.86 -14.58
N GLY A 354 19.41 0.72 -15.59
CA GLY A 354 20.41 -0.34 -15.67
C GLY A 354 19.77 -1.74 -15.71
N SER A 355 20.24 -2.62 -14.81
CA SER A 355 19.79 -4.03 -14.74
C SER A 355 18.80 -4.31 -13.60
N ILE A 356 18.20 -3.27 -13.00
CA ILE A 356 17.40 -3.45 -11.79
C ILE A 356 16.07 -4.16 -12.03
N ALA A 357 15.47 -4.00 -13.20
CA ALA A 357 14.15 -4.54 -13.51
C ALA A 357 14.12 -6.07 -13.45
N TYR A 358 13.18 -6.64 -12.72
CA TYR A 358 12.93 -8.08 -12.64
C TYR A 358 11.53 -8.35 -12.10
N ARG A 359 11.11 -9.63 -12.16
CA ARG A 359 9.85 -10.07 -11.60
C ARG A 359 9.96 -11.44 -10.96
N ASP A 360 9.14 -11.66 -9.96
CA ASP A 360 8.88 -12.97 -9.34
C ASP A 360 7.58 -13.56 -9.88
N ALA A 361 7.47 -14.89 -9.90
CA ALA A 361 6.28 -15.57 -10.45
C ALA A 361 5.02 -15.34 -9.61
N PHE A 362 5.16 -15.21 -8.28
CA PHE A 362 4.06 -15.01 -7.36
C PHE A 362 3.84 -13.53 -7.00
N MET A 363 4.92 -12.82 -6.67
CA MET A 363 4.85 -11.41 -6.26
C MET A 363 4.75 -10.41 -7.44
N GLY A 364 4.95 -10.87 -8.67
CA GLY A 364 4.92 -10.00 -9.85
C GLY A 364 6.19 -9.15 -10.03
N PRO A 365 6.12 -8.05 -10.79
CA PRO A 365 7.29 -7.21 -11.10
C PRO A 365 7.71 -6.35 -9.91
N MET A 366 9.00 -5.99 -9.86
CA MET A 366 9.46 -4.86 -9.06
C MET A 366 8.82 -3.56 -9.58
N THR A 367 8.43 -2.64 -8.69
CA THR A 367 8.01 -1.30 -9.10
C THR A 367 9.08 -0.26 -8.77
N PHE A 368 9.12 0.81 -9.58
CA PHE A 368 10.14 1.86 -9.49
C PHE A 368 9.52 3.19 -9.96
N ALA A 369 9.12 4.04 -9.02
CA ALA A 369 8.36 5.24 -9.32
C ALA A 369 8.96 6.48 -8.64
N PRO A 370 9.22 7.59 -9.37
CA PRO A 370 9.56 8.86 -8.75
C PRO A 370 8.32 9.41 -8.02
N THR A 371 8.48 9.76 -6.76
CA THR A 371 7.35 10.12 -5.90
C THR A 371 7.41 11.54 -5.36
N VAL A 372 8.61 12.06 -5.06
CA VAL A 372 8.75 13.40 -4.47
C VAL A 372 9.98 14.10 -5.03
N ILE A 373 9.83 15.37 -5.37
CA ILE A 373 10.93 16.27 -5.67
C ILE A 373 10.89 17.45 -4.71
N LYS A 374 11.89 17.54 -3.82
CA LYS A 374 12.04 18.63 -2.85
C LYS A 374 13.11 19.61 -3.32
N GLN A 375 12.86 20.91 -3.15
CA GLN A 375 13.90 21.91 -3.33
C GLN A 375 14.76 21.99 -2.07
N THR A 376 16.06 21.87 -2.21
CA THR A 376 17.04 22.03 -1.13
C THR A 376 18.00 23.18 -1.44
N ALA A 377 18.79 23.60 -0.46
CA ALA A 377 19.84 24.62 -0.68
C ALA A 377 20.91 24.16 -1.67
N GLN A 378 21.12 22.85 -1.83
CA GLN A 378 22.10 22.26 -2.73
C GLN A 378 21.55 22.01 -4.14
N GLY A 379 20.21 22.00 -4.30
CA GLY A 379 19.51 21.72 -5.55
C GLY A 379 18.27 20.83 -5.35
N PRO A 380 17.58 20.45 -6.44
CA PRO A 380 16.43 19.58 -6.34
C PRO A 380 16.84 18.15 -5.92
N GLN A 381 16.13 17.62 -4.93
CA GLN A 381 16.28 16.25 -4.44
C GLN A 381 15.13 15.41 -4.93
N LEU A 382 15.44 14.31 -5.63
CA LEU A 382 14.51 13.31 -6.12
C LEU A 382 14.43 12.15 -5.14
N SER A 383 13.22 11.70 -4.84
CA SER A 383 12.94 10.43 -4.16
C SER A 383 12.21 9.48 -5.09
N ILE A 384 12.68 8.23 -5.17
CA ILE A 384 12.08 7.16 -5.96
C ILE A 384 11.66 6.05 -5.01
N ASN A 385 10.41 5.62 -5.09
CA ASN A 385 9.89 4.48 -4.33
C ASN A 385 10.16 3.18 -5.07
N ILE A 386 10.53 2.14 -4.33
CA ILE A 386 10.76 0.78 -4.84
C ILE A 386 9.89 -0.20 -4.09
N ARG A 387 9.26 -1.16 -4.83
CA ARG A 387 8.64 -2.33 -4.22
C ARG A 387 9.30 -3.57 -4.80
N ARG A 388 10.03 -4.27 -3.96
CA ARG A 388 10.93 -5.36 -4.32
C ARG A 388 10.28 -6.73 -4.09
N PRO A 389 10.02 -7.55 -5.15
CA PRO A 389 9.62 -8.94 -4.98
C PRO A 389 10.81 -9.82 -4.58
N GLN A 390 10.56 -11.10 -4.33
CA GLN A 390 11.63 -12.10 -4.24
C GLN A 390 12.44 -12.20 -5.55
N GLY A 391 13.64 -12.80 -5.46
CA GLY A 391 14.53 -13.02 -6.60
C GLY A 391 15.91 -12.42 -6.38
N LYS A 392 16.05 -11.09 -6.43
CA LYS A 392 17.32 -10.43 -6.10
C LYS A 392 17.41 -10.19 -4.59
N THR A 393 18.61 -10.34 -4.00
CA THR A 393 18.84 -9.91 -2.60
C THR A 393 18.83 -8.39 -2.49
N GLY A 394 18.59 -7.84 -1.29
CA GLY A 394 18.66 -6.39 -1.06
C GLY A 394 20.03 -5.82 -1.41
N GLN A 395 21.10 -6.53 -1.06
CA GLN A 395 22.47 -6.13 -1.38
C GLN A 395 22.73 -6.13 -2.91
N GLN A 396 22.27 -7.16 -3.62
CA GLN A 396 22.41 -7.23 -5.08
C GLN A 396 21.70 -6.05 -5.74
N LEU A 397 20.44 -5.78 -5.38
CA LEU A 397 19.67 -4.68 -5.94
C LEU A 397 20.31 -3.31 -5.63
N SER A 398 20.79 -3.12 -4.40
CA SER A 398 21.49 -1.89 -4.00
C SER A 398 22.78 -1.68 -4.81
N ASN A 399 23.54 -2.75 -5.07
CA ASN A 399 24.75 -2.67 -5.90
C ASN A 399 24.42 -2.30 -7.35
N GLU A 400 23.38 -2.89 -7.93
CA GLU A 400 22.90 -2.58 -9.29
C GLU A 400 22.43 -1.13 -9.42
N ILE A 401 21.69 -0.63 -8.40
CA ILE A 401 21.25 0.78 -8.33
C ILE A 401 22.47 1.71 -8.29
N ASN A 402 23.40 1.45 -7.39
CA ASN A 402 24.61 2.28 -7.26
C ASN A 402 25.48 2.25 -8.52
N ALA A 403 25.58 1.11 -9.20
CA ALA A 403 26.29 0.98 -10.47
C ALA A 403 25.64 1.83 -11.57
N ALA A 404 24.31 1.80 -11.69
CA ALA A 404 23.57 2.61 -12.65
C ALA A 404 23.71 4.11 -12.39
N LEU A 405 23.66 4.54 -11.12
CA LEU A 405 23.92 5.94 -10.71
C LEU A 405 25.34 6.36 -11.06
N ALA A 406 26.34 5.53 -10.77
CA ALA A 406 27.74 5.81 -11.09
C ALA A 406 27.98 5.92 -12.60
N GLN A 407 27.36 5.07 -13.39
CA GLN A 407 27.43 5.13 -14.85
C GLN A 407 26.84 6.43 -15.41
N TRP A 408 25.66 6.84 -14.92
CA TRP A 408 25.03 8.10 -15.32
C TRP A 408 25.90 9.32 -14.93
N GLN A 409 26.40 9.36 -13.68
CA GLN A 409 27.33 10.40 -13.20
C GLN A 409 28.57 10.52 -14.09
N GLY A 410 29.15 9.38 -14.47
CA GLY A 410 30.32 9.36 -15.36
C GLY A 410 30.02 9.91 -16.76
N ALA A 411 28.87 9.54 -17.33
CA ALA A 411 28.43 9.98 -18.65
C ALA A 411 28.16 11.50 -18.70
N HIS A 412 27.59 12.06 -17.61
CA HIS A 412 27.27 13.49 -17.52
C HIS A 412 28.36 14.33 -16.85
N GLN A 413 29.44 13.72 -16.35
CA GLN A 413 30.50 14.39 -15.57
C GLN A 413 29.92 15.21 -14.41
N LEU A 414 28.83 14.71 -13.80
CA LEU A 414 28.07 15.35 -12.73
C LEU A 414 28.04 14.46 -11.49
N GLN A 415 28.49 15.00 -10.35
CA GLN A 415 28.45 14.29 -9.07
C GLN A 415 27.12 14.53 -8.38
N LEU A 416 26.31 13.46 -8.19
CA LEU A 416 25.11 13.51 -7.38
C LEU A 416 25.45 13.63 -5.88
N LEU A 417 24.65 14.38 -5.14
CA LEU A 417 24.82 14.63 -3.71
C LEU A 417 23.79 13.82 -2.92
N ASP A 418 24.07 13.62 -1.62
CA ASP A 418 23.16 12.99 -0.64
C ASP A 418 22.50 11.69 -1.15
N THR A 419 23.27 10.90 -1.92
CA THR A 419 22.77 9.62 -2.45
C THR A 419 22.50 8.64 -1.32
N LYS A 420 21.25 8.19 -1.20
CA LYS A 420 20.81 7.17 -0.24
C LYS A 420 20.04 6.09 -0.96
N VAL A 421 20.39 4.84 -0.71
CA VAL A 421 19.69 3.66 -1.22
C VAL A 421 19.28 2.80 -0.04
N LEU A 422 17.97 2.64 0.15
CA LEU A 422 17.38 1.73 1.13
C LEU A 422 16.64 0.63 0.37
N VAL A 423 16.86 -0.62 0.75
CA VAL A 423 16.14 -1.77 0.19
C VAL A 423 15.89 -2.78 1.32
N THR A 424 14.63 -3.01 1.66
CA THR A 424 14.23 -4.01 2.66
C THR A 424 13.85 -5.34 2.00
N ASP A 425 13.76 -6.41 2.79
CA ASP A 425 13.39 -7.73 2.28
C ASP A 425 11.86 -7.87 2.11
N PRO A 426 11.40 -8.63 1.09
CA PRO A 426 10.02 -9.05 1.00
C PRO A 426 9.68 -10.02 2.14
N TRP A 427 8.41 -10.07 2.48
CA TRP A 427 7.90 -10.97 3.51
C TRP A 427 6.90 -11.97 2.92
N ILE A 428 6.94 -13.21 3.38
CA ILE A 428 5.98 -14.26 3.03
C ILE A 428 5.59 -15.02 4.29
N GLN A 429 4.30 -15.14 4.54
CA GLN A 429 3.75 -15.98 5.59
C GLN A 429 3.46 -17.38 5.06
N GLN A 430 4.27 -18.33 5.50
CA GLN A 430 4.16 -19.73 5.07
C GLN A 430 3.27 -20.57 6.01
N ASP A 431 3.18 -20.21 7.29
CA ASP A 431 2.38 -20.90 8.31
C ASP A 431 1.16 -20.06 8.69
N ALA A 432 0.05 -20.28 7.98
CA ALA A 432 -1.21 -19.54 8.17
C ALA A 432 -2.38 -20.52 8.31
N PRO A 433 -2.56 -21.20 9.47
CA PRO A 433 -3.60 -22.21 9.66
C PRO A 433 -5.03 -21.63 9.54
N GLN A 434 -5.21 -20.31 9.71
CA GLN A 434 -6.49 -19.62 9.47
C GLN A 434 -6.82 -19.42 7.97
N LEU A 435 -5.85 -19.54 7.07
CA LEU A 435 -6.03 -19.25 5.64
C LEU A 435 -7.19 -20.03 4.99
N PRO A 436 -7.38 -21.34 5.24
CA PRO A 436 -8.53 -22.06 4.68
C PRO A 436 -9.88 -21.49 5.09
N VAL A 437 -10.00 -20.97 6.33
CA VAL A 437 -11.22 -20.32 6.82
C VAL A 437 -11.45 -19.00 6.10
N LEU A 438 -10.42 -18.17 5.95
CA LEU A 438 -10.50 -16.89 5.24
C LEU A 438 -10.96 -17.10 3.79
N MET A 439 -10.33 -18.05 3.09
CA MET A 439 -10.64 -18.36 1.70
C MET A 439 -12.09 -18.89 1.54
N LYS A 440 -12.53 -19.74 2.46
CA LYS A 440 -13.90 -20.29 2.52
C LYS A 440 -14.94 -19.18 2.71
N VAL A 441 -14.73 -18.31 3.69
CA VAL A 441 -15.63 -17.18 4.01
C VAL A 441 -15.68 -16.20 2.83
N PHE A 442 -14.52 -15.81 2.30
CA PHE A 442 -14.46 -14.93 1.13
C PHE A 442 -15.23 -15.52 -0.06
N SER A 443 -14.97 -16.78 -0.41
CA SER A 443 -15.65 -17.45 -1.53
C SER A 443 -17.17 -17.45 -1.36
N TYR A 444 -17.65 -17.71 -0.15
CA TYR A 444 -19.09 -17.78 0.15
C TYR A 444 -19.78 -16.41 0.00
N PHE A 445 -19.25 -15.37 0.64
CA PHE A 445 -19.91 -14.05 0.69
C PHE A 445 -19.68 -13.21 -0.58
N SER A 446 -18.52 -13.34 -1.24
CA SER A 446 -18.23 -12.64 -2.48
C SER A 446 -18.77 -13.33 -3.74
N GLY A 447 -19.02 -14.64 -3.67
CA GLY A 447 -19.39 -15.47 -4.82
C GLY A 447 -18.20 -15.84 -5.74
N VAL A 448 -16.98 -15.40 -5.41
CA VAL A 448 -15.77 -15.76 -6.18
C VAL A 448 -15.44 -17.22 -5.96
N LYS A 449 -15.37 -17.99 -7.05
CA LYS A 449 -15.03 -19.42 -7.02
C LYS A 449 -13.52 -19.61 -7.06
N ASP A 450 -13.04 -20.58 -6.24
CA ASP A 450 -11.62 -20.97 -6.17
C ASP A 450 -10.65 -19.78 -6.00
N PRO A 451 -10.88 -18.91 -4.99
CA PRO A 451 -10.00 -17.78 -4.73
C PRO A 451 -8.59 -18.26 -4.38
N LYS A 452 -7.57 -17.47 -4.75
CA LYS A 452 -6.16 -17.77 -4.43
C LYS A 452 -5.60 -16.67 -3.54
N PRO A 453 -4.73 -17.00 -2.58
CA PRO A 453 -4.05 -15.98 -1.80
C PRO A 453 -3.15 -15.12 -2.68
N LEU A 454 -2.94 -13.89 -2.26
CA LEU A 454 -2.24 -12.85 -3.02
C LEU A 454 -0.90 -12.46 -2.39
N ALA A 455 -0.09 -11.80 -3.22
CA ALA A 455 1.02 -10.98 -2.81
C ALA A 455 0.73 -9.52 -3.18
N ILE A 456 1.01 -8.58 -2.28
CA ILE A 456 0.83 -7.14 -2.53
C ILE A 456 2.16 -6.40 -2.65
N GLY A 457 2.10 -5.24 -3.27
CA GLY A 457 3.24 -4.32 -3.33
C GLY A 457 3.41 -3.46 -2.07
N GLY A 458 2.34 -3.27 -1.30
CA GLY A 458 2.35 -2.59 -0.02
C GLY A 458 3.01 -3.40 1.09
N GLY A 459 3.18 -2.81 2.24
CA GLY A 459 3.58 -3.49 3.46
C GLY A 459 2.59 -3.12 4.56
N THR A 460 2.29 -4.06 5.43
CA THR A 460 1.37 -3.88 6.56
C THR A 460 2.02 -4.36 7.86
N ASN A 461 1.35 -4.13 8.96
CA ASN A 461 1.74 -4.63 10.27
C ASN A 461 1.73 -6.17 10.39
N SER A 462 1.20 -6.90 9.40
CA SER A 462 1.18 -8.37 9.36
C SER A 462 2.55 -8.99 9.66
N ARG A 463 3.62 -8.42 9.12
CA ARG A 463 4.98 -8.95 9.28
C ARG A 463 5.53 -8.95 10.71
N LEU A 464 4.90 -8.20 11.60
CA LEU A 464 5.31 -8.10 13.00
C LEU A 464 4.55 -9.07 13.92
N PHE A 465 3.41 -9.59 13.49
CA PHE A 465 2.58 -10.48 14.31
C PHE A 465 2.74 -11.96 13.92
N PRO A 466 2.69 -12.88 14.89
CA PRO A 466 2.81 -14.31 14.60
C PRO A 466 1.71 -14.79 13.66
N ARG A 467 2.08 -15.55 12.61
CA ARG A 467 1.15 -16.17 11.66
C ARG A 467 0.09 -15.22 11.08
N ALA A 468 0.39 -13.92 11.00
CA ALA A 468 -0.53 -12.96 10.46
C ALA A 468 -0.68 -13.12 8.95
N VAL A 469 -1.89 -12.89 8.46
CA VAL A 469 -2.23 -12.72 7.04
C VAL A 469 -3.23 -11.58 6.93
N SER A 470 -3.23 -10.84 5.83
CA SER A 470 -4.23 -9.78 5.66
C SER A 470 -5.50 -10.30 5.00
N PHE A 471 -6.65 -9.68 5.36
CA PHE A 471 -7.97 -10.07 4.88
C PHE A 471 -8.86 -8.83 4.69
N GLY A 472 -8.83 -8.23 3.50
CA GLY A 472 -9.54 -7.00 3.18
C GLY A 472 -8.78 -5.73 3.61
N PRO A 473 -9.40 -4.52 3.45
CA PRO A 473 -10.79 -4.32 3.05
C PRO A 473 -11.04 -4.29 1.54
N ALA A 474 -10.00 -4.12 0.70
CA ALA A 474 -10.17 -3.92 -0.74
C ALA A 474 -10.56 -5.20 -1.48
N MET A 475 -11.52 -5.09 -2.44
CA MET A 475 -11.93 -6.21 -3.27
C MET A 475 -10.98 -6.41 -4.47
N PRO A 476 -10.80 -7.65 -4.94
CA PRO A 476 -10.06 -7.90 -6.18
C PRO A 476 -10.65 -7.09 -7.35
N HIS A 477 -9.77 -6.58 -8.21
CA HIS A 477 -10.13 -5.81 -9.40
C HIS A 477 -10.88 -4.48 -9.13
N THR A 478 -10.81 -3.98 -7.91
CA THR A 478 -11.21 -2.61 -7.57
C THR A 478 -9.96 -1.75 -7.38
N VAL A 479 -10.08 -0.47 -7.71
CA VAL A 479 -8.98 0.48 -7.43
C VAL A 479 -8.95 0.74 -5.93
N TYR A 480 -7.82 0.48 -5.29
CA TYR A 480 -7.56 0.88 -3.91
C TYR A 480 -7.41 2.41 -3.85
N THR A 481 -8.18 3.05 -2.99
CA THR A 481 -8.23 4.52 -2.90
C THR A 481 -7.52 5.10 -1.67
N GLY A 482 -7.06 4.26 -0.76
CA GLY A 482 -6.15 4.67 0.31
C GLY A 482 -4.94 5.43 -0.24
N HIS A 483 -4.43 6.41 0.48
CA HIS A 483 -3.36 7.33 0.08
C HIS A 483 -3.71 8.27 -1.10
N SER A 484 -4.91 8.18 -1.69
CA SER A 484 -5.33 9.15 -2.73
C SER A 484 -6.02 10.37 -2.11
N GLU A 485 -6.14 11.46 -2.89
CA GLU A 485 -6.93 12.64 -2.50
C GLU A 485 -8.44 12.45 -2.77
N HIS A 486 -8.85 11.22 -3.06
CA HIS A 486 -10.23 10.82 -3.27
C HIS A 486 -10.48 9.46 -2.62
N GLU A 487 -10.10 9.31 -1.36
CA GLU A 487 -10.31 8.08 -0.63
C GLU A 487 -11.78 7.89 -0.27
N PHE A 488 -12.26 6.65 -0.47
CA PHE A 488 -13.60 6.23 -0.06
C PHE A 488 -13.67 4.72 0.16
N ILE A 489 -14.63 4.31 0.96
CA ILE A 489 -15.16 2.93 0.92
C ILE A 489 -16.60 2.97 0.43
N THR A 490 -17.05 1.99 -0.37
CA THR A 490 -18.46 1.91 -0.68
C THR A 490 -19.26 1.35 0.49
N LEU A 491 -20.50 1.81 0.69
CA LEU A 491 -21.38 1.24 1.72
C LEU A 491 -21.53 -0.28 1.54
N LYS A 492 -21.62 -0.74 0.29
CA LYS A 492 -21.68 -2.17 -0.04
C LYS A 492 -20.44 -2.90 0.47
N GLN A 493 -19.26 -2.33 0.25
CA GLN A 493 -17.99 -2.95 0.68
C GLN A 493 -17.87 -2.96 2.21
N LEU A 494 -18.21 -1.84 2.88
CA LEU A 494 -18.19 -1.75 4.34
C LEU A 494 -19.09 -2.84 4.97
N LEU A 495 -20.29 -3.06 4.43
CA LEU A 495 -21.19 -4.09 4.93
C LEU A 495 -20.73 -5.52 4.60
N LEU A 496 -20.13 -5.74 3.43
CA LEU A 496 -19.52 -7.02 3.09
C LEU A 496 -18.33 -7.34 4.01
N ASN A 497 -17.52 -6.36 4.36
CA ASN A 497 -16.46 -6.52 5.35
C ASN A 497 -17.03 -6.93 6.71
N LEU A 498 -18.14 -6.31 7.14
CA LEU A 498 -18.83 -6.66 8.39
C LEU A 498 -19.33 -8.12 8.36
N GLU A 499 -19.93 -8.58 7.25
CA GLU A 499 -20.36 -9.97 7.10
C GLU A 499 -19.18 -10.93 7.20
N MET A 500 -18.11 -10.67 6.43
CA MET A 500 -16.96 -11.55 6.34
C MET A 500 -16.15 -11.59 7.64
N TYR A 501 -15.90 -10.45 8.29
CA TYR A 501 -15.20 -10.43 9.57
C TYR A 501 -15.99 -11.14 10.66
N THR A 502 -17.31 -10.94 10.70
CA THR A 502 -18.18 -11.66 11.66
C THR A 502 -18.12 -13.18 11.43
N ALA A 503 -18.23 -13.64 10.17
CA ALA A 503 -18.18 -15.05 9.86
C ALA A 503 -16.81 -15.67 10.17
N VAL A 504 -15.72 -14.98 9.87
CA VAL A 504 -14.34 -15.43 10.18
C VAL A 504 -14.15 -15.58 11.68
N LEU A 505 -14.55 -14.59 12.45
CA LEU A 505 -14.43 -14.65 13.92
C LEU A 505 -15.30 -15.78 14.51
N ALA A 506 -16.52 -15.97 13.99
CA ALA A 506 -17.39 -17.08 14.41
C ALA A 506 -16.77 -18.45 14.10
N GLU A 507 -16.09 -18.61 12.97
CA GLU A 507 -15.43 -19.86 12.58
C GLU A 507 -14.13 -20.14 13.37
N LEU A 508 -13.36 -19.11 13.68
CA LEU A 508 -12.05 -19.27 14.30
C LEU A 508 -12.10 -19.31 15.84
N ALA A 509 -13.08 -18.65 16.44
CA ALA A 509 -13.16 -18.48 17.90
C ALA A 509 -13.99 -19.57 18.62
N GLN A 510 -14.66 -20.45 17.88
CA GLN A 510 -15.40 -21.59 18.43
C GLN A 510 -14.52 -22.79 18.75
#